data_6cfb540247e60700846f0dbc697fdbd0
#
_entry.id   6cfb540247e60700846f0dbc697fdbd0
#
_cell.length_a   1.000
_cell.length_b   1.000
_cell.length_c   1.000
_cell.angle_alpha   90.00
_cell.angle_beta   90.00
_cell.angle_gamma   90.00
#
_symmetry.space_group_name_H-M   'P 1'
#
loop_
_entity.id
_entity.type
_entity.pdbx_description
1 polymer ?
#
loop_
_entity_poly.entity_id
_entity_poly.type
_entity_poly.pdbx_seq_one_letter_code
_entity_poly.pdbx_strand_id
1 'polypeptide(L)'
;EKVEPTDEERNRAFLAEYGEAVKCRMIMVSDPQKANQLHQQATANPETFGALAKQHSEDEVSASVSGLIPPIRRYTGDSRLEEAAFALEPGQISPVMQLADQWVIMQAVRRIPQANVPPTSIPAIREQINDRIRDQKMKGASTELFQELHRTANVINVLEDPAKAAQYPGVAAVVNNQSITLAQLAAECVKRHGNDVLEGEINRKLLTQALRKAGKTVTQADIDAEIARAAKSFGFIRGDGSADIQAWNASVVKEGETTLELYIEDSVWPSVALRKLVADKVSVTEADIQRGYESKYGPRVEVLACVLADQRTAQKVWKMARDNPAEHFFARLAEDYSVEPVSASNSGKVPPIRKYSGQPTLEREAFKLKPNELSGIIATGDKYILLRCQGYTTPVVSELSAVRSELVQALTDEKYSMLMGEEFDRLRESADIDNFFATVQKAAAKAPVLAR
;
A
#
# COMPACT_ATOMS: atom_id res chain seq x y z
N GLU A 1 -39.22 -13.07 -8.80
CA GLU A 1 -39.28 -14.50 -8.37
C GLU A 1 -37.92 -15.17 -8.24
N LYS A 2 -36.98 -15.01 -9.18
CA LYS A 2 -35.62 -15.63 -9.16
C LYS A 2 -34.73 -15.17 -8.01
N VAL A 3 -35.05 -14.09 -7.34
CA VAL A 3 -34.23 -13.44 -6.33
C VAL A 3 -34.65 -13.78 -4.89
N GLU A 4 -35.88 -14.29 -4.72
CA GLU A 4 -36.38 -14.66 -3.39
C GLU A 4 -35.66 -15.91 -2.87
N PRO A 5 -35.21 -15.88 -1.59
CA PRO A 5 -34.62 -17.03 -0.94
C PRO A 5 -35.61 -18.20 -0.80
N THR A 6 -35.20 -19.41 -1.11
CA THR A 6 -35.97 -20.61 -0.79
C THR A 6 -35.77 -21.04 0.66
N ASP A 7 -36.69 -21.88 1.19
CA ASP A 7 -36.53 -22.43 2.55
C ASP A 7 -35.28 -23.29 2.67
N GLU A 8 -34.92 -24.00 1.61
CA GLU A 8 -33.67 -24.80 1.57
C GLU A 8 -32.43 -23.93 1.67
N GLU A 9 -32.38 -22.83 0.91
CA GLU A 9 -31.27 -21.89 0.97
C GLU A 9 -31.11 -21.23 2.33
N ARG A 10 -32.26 -20.86 2.95
CA ARG A 10 -32.30 -20.33 4.32
C ARG A 10 -31.77 -21.33 5.34
N ASN A 11 -32.19 -22.58 5.23
CA ASN A 11 -31.73 -23.63 6.11
C ASN A 11 -30.23 -23.92 5.94
N ARG A 12 -29.77 -24.02 4.70
CA ARG A 12 -28.34 -24.20 4.42
C ARG A 12 -27.49 -23.04 4.99
N ALA A 13 -27.92 -21.81 4.78
CA ALA A 13 -27.22 -20.63 5.30
C ALA A 13 -27.24 -20.58 6.84
N PHE A 14 -28.34 -20.97 7.46
CA PHE A 14 -28.42 -21.09 8.92
C PHE A 14 -27.46 -22.16 9.46
N LEU A 15 -27.41 -23.35 8.85
CA LEU A 15 -26.55 -24.45 9.26
C LEU A 15 -25.06 -24.11 9.01
N ALA A 16 -24.76 -23.36 7.96
CA ALA A 16 -23.41 -22.88 7.67
C ALA A 16 -22.86 -21.96 8.77
N GLU A 17 -23.75 -21.20 9.44
CA GLU A 17 -23.32 -20.20 10.44
C GLU A 17 -23.50 -20.69 11.87
N TYR A 18 -24.62 -21.35 12.15
CA TYR A 18 -25.05 -21.77 13.51
C TYR A 18 -25.07 -23.28 13.71
N GLY A 19 -24.93 -24.08 12.66
CA GLY A 19 -24.94 -25.54 12.72
C GLY A 19 -23.78 -26.14 13.50
N GLU A 20 -23.86 -27.43 13.72
CA GLU A 20 -22.75 -28.18 14.30
C GLU A 20 -21.46 -28.02 13.45
N ALA A 21 -20.32 -28.16 14.09
CA ALA A 21 -19.01 -28.05 13.43
C ALA A 21 -18.07 -29.12 13.93
N VAL A 22 -17.09 -29.46 13.09
CA VAL A 22 -16.00 -30.37 13.47
C VAL A 22 -14.70 -29.58 13.51
N LYS A 23 -14.05 -29.56 14.66
CA LYS A 23 -12.69 -28.99 14.77
C LYS A 23 -11.69 -30.04 14.28
N CYS A 24 -10.92 -29.67 13.26
CA CYS A 24 -9.97 -30.58 12.62
C CYS A 24 -8.55 -30.01 12.65
N ARG A 25 -7.60 -30.92 12.48
CA ARG A 25 -6.26 -30.65 12.00
C ARG A 25 -6.18 -31.09 10.55
N MET A 26 -5.30 -30.47 9.78
CA MET A 26 -5.11 -30.77 8.37
C MET A 26 -3.61 -30.83 8.04
N ILE A 27 -3.25 -31.75 7.17
CA ILE A 27 -1.96 -31.80 6.47
C ILE A 27 -2.28 -31.64 4.99
N MET A 28 -1.61 -30.74 4.32
CA MET A 28 -1.76 -30.48 2.89
C MET A 28 -0.39 -30.59 2.22
N VAL A 29 -0.27 -31.39 1.17
CA VAL A 29 0.96 -31.59 0.40
C VAL A 29 0.65 -31.73 -1.10
N SER A 30 1.59 -31.37 -1.94
CA SER A 30 1.48 -31.50 -3.40
C SER A 30 1.80 -32.92 -3.92
N ASP A 31 2.60 -33.67 -3.19
CA ASP A 31 3.03 -35.02 -3.59
C ASP A 31 2.11 -36.11 -3.01
N PRO A 32 1.42 -36.91 -3.86
CA PRO A 32 0.56 -38.00 -3.43
C PRO A 32 1.31 -39.13 -2.68
N GLN A 33 2.56 -39.37 -2.97
CA GLN A 33 3.35 -40.42 -2.28
C GLN A 33 3.66 -39.94 -0.85
N LYS A 34 4.06 -38.71 -0.70
CA LYS A 34 4.27 -38.04 0.61
C LYS A 34 2.97 -38.02 1.43
N ALA A 35 1.82 -37.72 0.81
CA ALA A 35 0.52 -37.78 1.47
C ALA A 35 0.23 -39.17 2.03
N ASN A 36 0.42 -40.23 1.23
CA ASN A 36 0.19 -41.59 1.69
C ASN A 36 1.14 -42.01 2.81
N GLN A 37 2.42 -41.65 2.76
CA GLN A 37 3.39 -41.90 3.83
C GLN A 37 2.97 -41.19 5.14
N LEU A 38 2.58 -39.93 5.08
CA LEU A 38 2.12 -39.17 6.23
C LEU A 38 0.82 -39.75 6.81
N HIS A 39 -0.07 -40.20 5.95
CA HIS A 39 -1.32 -40.86 6.37
C HIS A 39 -1.00 -42.18 7.14
N GLN A 40 -0.10 -43.01 6.65
CA GLN A 40 0.33 -44.25 7.33
C GLN A 40 0.95 -43.94 8.70
N GLN A 41 1.86 -42.96 8.77
CA GLN A 41 2.49 -42.55 10.02
C GLN A 41 1.47 -42.00 11.03
N ALA A 42 0.58 -41.15 10.57
CA ALA A 42 -0.47 -40.57 11.41
C ALA A 42 -1.47 -41.64 11.89
N THR A 43 -1.84 -42.60 11.03
CA THR A 43 -2.76 -43.70 11.39
C THR A 43 -2.14 -44.63 12.41
N ALA A 44 -0.83 -44.91 12.29
CA ALA A 44 -0.09 -45.73 13.24
C ALA A 44 0.02 -45.08 14.63
N ASN A 45 0.14 -43.75 14.68
CA ASN A 45 0.21 -42.99 15.91
C ASN A 45 -0.54 -41.62 15.77
N PRO A 46 -1.83 -41.61 16.03
CA PRO A 46 -2.68 -40.41 15.86
C PRO A 46 -2.24 -39.18 16.68
N GLU A 47 -1.56 -39.38 17.80
CA GLU A 47 -1.07 -38.30 18.66
C GLU A 47 0.02 -37.45 17.96
N THR A 48 0.74 -38.03 16.98
CA THR A 48 1.80 -37.35 16.24
C THR A 48 1.28 -36.44 15.12
N PHE A 49 -0.02 -36.48 14.81
CA PHE A 49 -0.59 -35.75 13.68
C PHE A 49 -0.23 -34.25 13.69
N GLY A 50 -0.32 -33.60 14.84
CA GLY A 50 0.02 -32.19 14.98
C GLY A 50 1.51 -31.88 14.70
N ALA A 51 2.40 -32.79 15.10
CA ALA A 51 3.84 -32.66 14.81
C ALA A 51 4.12 -32.88 13.31
N LEU A 52 3.49 -33.89 12.71
CA LEU A 52 3.58 -34.14 11.27
C LEU A 52 3.04 -32.96 10.45
N ALA A 53 1.92 -32.37 10.86
CA ALA A 53 1.37 -31.18 10.22
C ALA A 53 2.34 -30.01 10.28
N LYS A 54 2.93 -29.74 11.44
CA LYS A 54 3.90 -28.66 11.62
C LYS A 54 5.17 -28.84 10.77
N GLN A 55 5.60 -30.08 10.58
CA GLN A 55 6.85 -30.40 9.90
C GLN A 55 6.69 -30.56 8.39
N HIS A 56 5.55 -31.02 7.91
CA HIS A 56 5.40 -31.51 6.54
C HIS A 56 4.27 -30.84 5.75
N SER A 57 3.32 -30.16 6.40
CA SER A 57 2.25 -29.48 5.67
C SER A 57 2.79 -28.28 4.89
N GLU A 58 2.34 -28.15 3.65
CA GLU A 58 2.67 -27.04 2.76
C GLU A 58 1.73 -25.83 2.94
N ASP A 59 0.65 -25.98 3.71
CA ASP A 59 -0.15 -24.86 4.18
C ASP A 59 0.49 -24.26 5.43
N GLU A 60 1.29 -23.22 5.24
CA GLU A 60 2.08 -22.56 6.30
C GLU A 60 1.20 -22.06 7.46
N VAL A 61 -0.02 -21.59 7.16
CA VAL A 61 -0.92 -21.05 8.17
C VAL A 61 -1.34 -22.12 9.17
N SER A 62 -1.87 -23.24 8.70
CA SER A 62 -2.25 -24.34 9.59
C SER A 62 -1.04 -25.07 10.17
N ALA A 63 0.06 -25.23 9.41
CA ALA A 63 1.29 -25.83 9.89
C ALA A 63 1.83 -25.11 11.13
N SER A 64 1.84 -23.77 11.16
CA SER A 64 2.31 -22.96 12.29
C SER A 64 1.58 -23.27 13.61
N VAL A 65 0.32 -23.67 13.53
CA VAL A 65 -0.54 -24.05 14.66
C VAL A 65 -0.78 -25.56 14.75
N SER A 66 0.19 -26.35 14.30
CA SER A 66 0.15 -27.83 14.33
C SER A 66 -1.05 -28.41 13.57
N GLY A 67 -1.33 -27.87 12.40
CA GLY A 67 -2.39 -28.30 11.51
C GLY A 67 -3.79 -27.85 11.86
N LEU A 68 -4.00 -27.10 12.94
CA LEU A 68 -5.34 -26.63 13.32
C LEU A 68 -5.91 -25.69 12.26
N ILE A 69 -7.15 -26.00 11.83
CA ILE A 69 -7.92 -25.17 10.91
C ILE A 69 -9.18 -24.65 11.60
N PRO A 70 -9.82 -23.59 11.06
CA PRO A 70 -11.14 -23.18 11.52
C PRO A 70 -12.13 -24.35 11.53
N PRO A 71 -13.06 -24.42 12.49
CA PRO A 71 -14.03 -25.48 12.52
C PRO A 71 -14.83 -25.60 11.23
N ILE A 72 -14.89 -26.81 10.68
CA ILE A 72 -15.62 -27.12 9.45
C ILE A 72 -17.10 -27.25 9.79
N ARG A 73 -17.92 -26.46 9.12
CA ARG A 73 -19.40 -26.54 9.16
C ARG A 73 -19.93 -27.05 7.83
N ARG A 74 -21.17 -27.51 7.79
CA ARG A 74 -21.83 -27.86 6.54
C ARG A 74 -22.14 -26.61 5.73
N TYR A 75 -22.02 -26.72 4.43
CA TYR A 75 -22.34 -25.65 3.46
C TYR A 75 -21.42 -24.42 3.54
N THR A 76 -20.19 -24.59 4.03
CA THR A 76 -19.22 -23.47 4.16
C THR A 76 -18.05 -23.56 3.18
N GLY A 77 -17.82 -24.72 2.55
CA GLY A 77 -16.67 -24.93 1.70
C GLY A 77 -16.81 -26.11 0.72
N ASP A 78 -15.74 -26.89 0.56
CA ASP A 78 -15.76 -28.09 -0.28
C ASP A 78 -16.55 -29.22 0.39
N SER A 79 -17.59 -29.70 -0.29
CA SER A 79 -18.48 -30.76 0.24
C SER A 79 -17.74 -32.04 0.59
N ARG A 80 -16.68 -32.39 -0.10
CA ARG A 80 -15.86 -33.59 0.18
C ARG A 80 -15.12 -33.48 1.50
N LEU A 81 -14.58 -32.27 1.81
CA LEU A 81 -13.96 -31.99 3.11
C LEU A 81 -14.99 -32.00 4.24
N GLU A 82 -16.15 -31.42 3.98
CA GLU A 82 -17.26 -31.42 4.96
C GLU A 82 -17.73 -32.84 5.25
N GLU A 83 -18.02 -33.63 4.23
CA GLU A 83 -18.43 -35.03 4.39
C GLU A 83 -17.39 -35.85 5.14
N ALA A 84 -16.11 -35.73 4.77
CA ALA A 84 -15.02 -36.41 5.45
C ALA A 84 -14.92 -35.99 6.92
N ALA A 85 -14.94 -34.67 7.20
CA ALA A 85 -14.85 -34.17 8.57
C ALA A 85 -16.01 -34.68 9.46
N PHE A 86 -17.25 -34.68 8.93
CA PHE A 86 -18.43 -35.12 9.66
C PHE A 86 -18.53 -36.65 9.79
N ALA A 87 -17.82 -37.42 8.96
CA ALA A 87 -17.76 -38.88 9.09
C ALA A 87 -16.76 -39.33 10.17
N LEU A 88 -15.85 -38.46 10.62
CA LEU A 88 -14.81 -38.81 11.59
C LEU A 88 -15.29 -38.64 13.03
N GLU A 89 -14.93 -39.63 13.88
CA GLU A 89 -14.97 -39.47 15.32
C GLU A 89 -13.73 -38.77 15.86
N PRO A 90 -13.79 -38.11 17.04
CA PRO A 90 -12.63 -37.48 17.64
C PRO A 90 -11.42 -38.40 17.73
N GLY A 91 -10.28 -37.94 17.22
CA GLY A 91 -9.02 -38.69 17.10
C GLY A 91 -8.86 -39.47 15.79
N GLN A 92 -9.93 -39.72 15.04
CA GLN A 92 -9.85 -40.44 13.76
C GLN A 92 -9.24 -39.59 12.65
N ILE A 93 -8.61 -40.28 11.68
CA ILE A 93 -7.92 -39.69 10.55
C ILE A 93 -8.68 -40.01 9.26
N SER A 94 -8.86 -39.07 8.38
CA SER A 94 -9.50 -39.25 7.08
C SER A 94 -8.61 -40.04 6.13
N PRO A 95 -9.19 -40.69 5.12
CA PRO A 95 -8.41 -41.11 3.95
C PRO A 95 -7.69 -39.92 3.32
N VAL A 96 -6.67 -40.21 2.50
CA VAL A 96 -6.02 -39.16 1.67
C VAL A 96 -7.01 -38.73 0.61
N MET A 97 -7.24 -37.40 0.53
CA MET A 97 -8.19 -36.79 -0.42
C MET A 97 -7.48 -35.84 -1.33
N GLN A 98 -7.84 -35.84 -2.61
CA GLN A 98 -7.35 -34.84 -3.55
C GLN A 98 -8.28 -33.61 -3.54
N LEU A 99 -7.71 -32.44 -3.34
CA LEU A 99 -8.38 -31.16 -3.38
C LEU A 99 -7.64 -30.25 -4.38
N ALA A 100 -8.23 -30.03 -5.53
CA ALA A 100 -7.58 -29.39 -6.67
C ALA A 100 -6.26 -30.10 -7.05
N ASP A 101 -5.14 -29.43 -6.97
CA ASP A 101 -3.78 -29.92 -7.24
C ASP A 101 -3.03 -30.39 -5.99
N GLN A 102 -3.71 -30.42 -4.83
CA GLN A 102 -3.10 -30.81 -3.55
C GLN A 102 -3.77 -32.06 -2.92
N TRP A 103 -3.04 -32.68 -2.01
CA TRP A 103 -3.49 -33.86 -1.27
C TRP A 103 -3.64 -33.52 0.20
N VAL A 104 -4.79 -33.85 0.75
CA VAL A 104 -5.21 -33.45 2.09
C VAL A 104 -5.51 -34.68 2.96
N ILE A 105 -5.04 -34.64 4.20
CA ILE A 105 -5.36 -35.57 5.27
C ILE A 105 -5.91 -34.75 6.43
N MET A 106 -6.99 -35.22 7.05
CA MET A 106 -7.58 -34.55 8.22
C MET A 106 -7.63 -35.48 9.43
N GLN A 107 -7.51 -34.86 10.62
CA GLN A 107 -7.80 -35.51 11.89
C GLN A 107 -8.90 -34.72 12.60
N ALA A 108 -9.99 -35.42 13.01
CA ALA A 108 -11.00 -34.79 13.85
C ALA A 108 -10.46 -34.61 15.27
N VAL A 109 -10.57 -33.39 15.80
CA VAL A 109 -10.13 -33.08 17.17
C VAL A 109 -11.33 -33.19 18.13
N ARG A 110 -12.43 -32.55 17.79
CA ARG A 110 -13.69 -32.61 18.57
C ARG A 110 -14.87 -32.13 17.76
N ARG A 111 -16.05 -32.57 18.11
CA ARG A 111 -17.30 -32.01 17.61
C ARG A 111 -17.71 -30.78 18.43
N ILE A 112 -18.24 -29.80 17.76
CA ILE A 112 -18.81 -28.57 18.36
C ILE A 112 -20.31 -28.62 18.11
N PRO A 113 -21.14 -28.67 19.13
CA PRO A 113 -22.58 -28.72 18.94
C PRO A 113 -23.08 -27.46 18.25
N GLN A 114 -24.28 -27.58 17.68
CA GLN A 114 -24.98 -26.42 17.12
C GLN A 114 -25.09 -25.30 18.14
N ALA A 115 -24.91 -24.06 17.66
CA ALA A 115 -25.01 -22.89 18.52
C ALA A 115 -26.40 -22.78 19.15
N ASN A 116 -26.44 -22.56 20.46
CA ASN A 116 -27.71 -22.31 21.17
C ASN A 116 -28.17 -20.87 20.92
N VAL A 117 -28.96 -20.68 19.86
CA VAL A 117 -29.48 -19.36 19.49
C VAL A 117 -30.74 -19.06 20.31
N PRO A 118 -30.78 -17.97 21.08
CA PRO A 118 -31.98 -17.58 21.83
C PRO A 118 -33.20 -17.44 20.90
N PRO A 119 -34.35 -17.94 21.26
CA PRO A 119 -35.57 -17.84 20.44
C PRO A 119 -35.91 -16.41 20.01
N THR A 120 -35.60 -15.44 20.83
CA THR A 120 -35.81 -14.00 20.56
C THR A 120 -34.93 -13.47 19.44
N SER A 121 -33.77 -14.09 19.16
CA SER A 121 -32.83 -13.69 18.10
C SER A 121 -33.10 -14.35 16.75
N ILE A 122 -33.89 -15.45 16.75
CA ILE A 122 -34.16 -16.22 15.52
C ILE A 122 -34.80 -15.37 14.41
N PRO A 123 -35.80 -14.49 14.69
CA PRO A 123 -36.37 -13.65 13.63
C PRO A 123 -35.40 -12.74 12.99
N ALA A 124 -34.55 -12.04 13.76
CA ALA A 124 -33.54 -11.14 13.25
C ALA A 124 -32.48 -11.86 12.42
N ILE A 125 -32.02 -13.03 12.87
CA ILE A 125 -31.06 -13.87 12.12
C ILE A 125 -31.68 -14.34 10.81
N ARG A 126 -32.95 -14.74 10.79
CA ARG A 126 -33.62 -15.12 9.54
C ARG A 126 -33.74 -13.98 8.56
N GLU A 127 -34.02 -12.78 9.03
CA GLU A 127 -34.09 -11.58 8.20
C GLU A 127 -32.69 -11.28 7.59
N GLN A 128 -31.64 -11.29 8.42
CA GLN A 128 -30.27 -11.10 7.95
C GLN A 128 -29.83 -12.15 6.92
N ILE A 129 -30.19 -13.42 7.11
CA ILE A 129 -29.93 -14.49 6.15
C ILE A 129 -30.69 -14.24 4.84
N ASN A 130 -31.96 -13.84 4.93
CA ASN A 130 -32.80 -13.52 3.77
C ASN A 130 -32.18 -12.41 2.95
N ASP A 131 -31.77 -11.30 3.58
CA ASP A 131 -31.20 -10.16 2.91
C ASP A 131 -29.88 -10.53 2.24
N ARG A 132 -29.01 -11.27 2.93
CA ARG A 132 -27.75 -11.73 2.36
C ARG A 132 -27.95 -12.62 1.12
N ILE A 133 -28.87 -13.59 1.18
CA ILE A 133 -29.18 -14.47 0.04
C ILE A 133 -29.79 -13.65 -1.11
N ARG A 134 -30.70 -12.73 -0.78
CA ARG A 134 -31.33 -11.84 -1.76
C ARG A 134 -30.29 -10.99 -2.48
N ASP A 135 -29.36 -10.38 -1.74
CA ASP A 135 -28.27 -9.56 -2.27
C ASP A 135 -27.35 -10.37 -3.19
N GLN A 136 -26.97 -11.59 -2.78
CA GLN A 136 -26.16 -12.48 -3.61
C GLN A 136 -26.87 -12.85 -4.91
N LYS A 137 -28.17 -13.23 -4.84
CA LYS A 137 -28.97 -13.54 -6.02
C LYS A 137 -29.19 -12.32 -6.91
N MET A 138 -29.42 -11.15 -6.32
CA MET A 138 -29.57 -9.89 -7.07
C MET A 138 -28.29 -9.58 -7.82
N LYS A 139 -27.14 -9.70 -7.17
CA LYS A 139 -25.82 -9.49 -7.78
C LYS A 139 -25.60 -10.48 -8.95
N GLY A 140 -25.89 -11.76 -8.73
CA GLY A 140 -25.79 -12.78 -9.80
C GLY A 140 -26.73 -12.47 -10.98
N ALA A 141 -28.01 -12.25 -10.71
CA ALA A 141 -28.99 -11.92 -11.74
C ALA A 141 -28.67 -10.63 -12.50
N SER A 142 -28.15 -9.62 -11.81
CA SER A 142 -27.69 -8.37 -12.44
C SER A 142 -26.51 -8.61 -13.36
N THR A 143 -25.54 -9.44 -12.94
CA THR A 143 -24.38 -9.81 -13.76
C THR A 143 -24.82 -10.59 -15.00
N GLU A 144 -25.68 -11.57 -14.85
CA GLU A 144 -26.21 -12.35 -15.98
C GLU A 144 -26.98 -11.46 -16.98
N LEU A 145 -27.86 -10.59 -16.47
CA LEU A 145 -28.59 -9.63 -17.29
C LEU A 145 -27.64 -8.68 -18.03
N PHE A 146 -26.63 -8.19 -17.36
CA PHE A 146 -25.64 -7.29 -17.95
C PHE A 146 -24.83 -8.00 -19.05
N GLN A 147 -24.40 -9.24 -18.83
CA GLN A 147 -23.71 -10.05 -19.83
C GLN A 147 -24.61 -10.33 -21.03
N GLU A 148 -25.90 -10.65 -20.81
CA GLU A 148 -26.87 -10.87 -21.88
C GLU A 148 -27.13 -9.60 -22.71
N LEU A 149 -27.28 -8.45 -22.03
CA LEU A 149 -27.41 -7.16 -22.72
C LEU A 149 -26.16 -6.86 -23.57
N HIS A 150 -24.97 -7.10 -23.05
CA HIS A 150 -23.73 -6.94 -23.83
C HIS A 150 -23.66 -7.89 -25.04
N ARG A 151 -24.03 -9.14 -24.85
CA ARG A 151 -23.99 -10.16 -25.90
C ARG A 151 -24.96 -9.88 -27.02
N THR A 152 -26.11 -9.32 -26.70
CA THR A 152 -27.19 -9.05 -27.66
C THR A 152 -27.14 -7.65 -28.27
N ALA A 153 -26.40 -6.72 -27.66
CA ALA A 153 -26.25 -5.36 -28.14
C ALA A 153 -25.43 -5.33 -29.46
N ASN A 154 -25.93 -4.62 -30.43
CA ASN A 154 -25.13 -4.24 -31.60
C ASN A 154 -24.39 -2.94 -31.29
N VAL A 155 -23.09 -3.06 -30.96
CA VAL A 155 -22.24 -1.93 -30.62
C VAL A 155 -21.24 -1.66 -31.73
N ILE A 156 -21.26 -0.46 -32.26
CA ILE A 156 -20.26 0.05 -33.21
C ILE A 156 -19.42 1.08 -32.47
N ASN A 157 -18.17 0.72 -32.10
CA ASN A 157 -17.21 1.70 -31.58
C ASN A 157 -16.61 2.48 -32.75
N VAL A 158 -16.83 3.79 -32.76
CA VAL A 158 -16.40 4.69 -33.83
C VAL A 158 -15.05 5.32 -33.50
N LEU A 159 -14.74 5.54 -32.21
CA LEU A 159 -13.50 6.20 -31.80
C LEU A 159 -12.23 5.38 -32.11
N GLU A 160 -12.33 4.06 -32.09
CA GLU A 160 -11.20 3.16 -32.32
C GLU A 160 -10.97 2.84 -33.81
N ASP A 161 -11.85 3.31 -34.71
CA ASP A 161 -11.81 2.95 -36.13
C ASP A 161 -11.91 4.22 -37.04
N PRO A 162 -10.79 4.68 -37.60
CA PRO A 162 -10.76 5.88 -38.45
C PRO A 162 -11.69 5.78 -39.66
N ALA A 163 -11.93 4.57 -40.21
CA ALA A 163 -12.84 4.38 -41.35
C ALA A 163 -14.29 4.59 -40.89
N LYS A 164 -14.65 4.14 -39.72
CA LYS A 164 -15.97 4.40 -39.12
C LYS A 164 -16.16 5.86 -38.75
N ALA A 165 -15.11 6.50 -38.24
CA ALA A 165 -15.15 7.94 -37.89
C ALA A 165 -15.52 8.79 -39.11
N ALA A 166 -15.05 8.43 -40.30
CA ALA A 166 -15.41 9.10 -41.54
C ALA A 166 -16.89 8.86 -41.94
N GLN A 167 -17.46 7.68 -41.63
CA GLN A 167 -18.84 7.34 -41.92
C GLN A 167 -19.86 7.92 -40.90
N TYR A 168 -19.40 8.13 -39.65
CA TYR A 168 -20.22 8.62 -38.55
C TYR A 168 -19.65 9.91 -37.94
N PRO A 169 -19.63 11.03 -38.67
CA PRO A 169 -19.01 12.26 -38.19
C PRO A 169 -19.71 12.79 -36.93
N GLY A 170 -18.91 13.10 -35.89
CA GLY A 170 -19.43 13.61 -34.62
C GLY A 170 -20.02 12.54 -33.68
N VAL A 171 -19.91 11.27 -34.01
CA VAL A 171 -20.40 10.14 -33.21
C VAL A 171 -19.21 9.43 -32.55
N ALA A 172 -19.34 9.09 -31.26
CA ALA A 172 -18.37 8.31 -30.51
C ALA A 172 -18.65 6.80 -30.63
N ALA A 173 -19.93 6.42 -30.52
CA ALA A 173 -20.39 5.03 -30.66
C ALA A 173 -21.85 4.98 -31.08
N VAL A 174 -22.26 3.82 -31.61
CA VAL A 174 -23.68 3.51 -31.89
C VAL A 174 -24.05 2.23 -31.15
N VAL A 175 -25.10 2.26 -30.34
CA VAL A 175 -25.63 1.12 -29.59
C VAL A 175 -27.09 0.89 -30.04
N ASN A 176 -27.40 -0.26 -30.66
CA ASN A 176 -28.74 -0.61 -31.12
C ASN A 176 -29.40 0.54 -31.91
N ASN A 177 -28.68 1.10 -32.88
CA ASN A 177 -29.06 2.23 -33.73
C ASN A 177 -29.21 3.60 -32.97
N GLN A 178 -28.85 3.69 -31.73
CA GLN A 178 -28.80 4.94 -30.99
C GLN A 178 -27.36 5.45 -30.88
N SER A 179 -27.13 6.70 -31.30
CA SER A 179 -25.80 7.30 -31.32
C SER A 179 -25.45 7.94 -29.97
N ILE A 180 -24.25 7.68 -29.51
CA ILE A 180 -23.57 8.47 -28.47
C ILE A 180 -22.69 9.46 -29.21
N THR A 181 -22.97 10.75 -29.08
CA THR A 181 -22.19 11.78 -29.77
C THR A 181 -20.87 12.11 -29.05
N LEU A 182 -19.88 12.62 -29.80
CA LEU A 182 -18.65 13.13 -29.23
C LEU A 182 -18.91 14.26 -28.22
N ALA A 183 -19.93 15.10 -28.50
CA ALA A 183 -20.31 16.18 -27.56
C ALA A 183 -20.84 15.63 -26.22
N GLN A 184 -21.66 14.57 -26.25
CA GLN A 184 -22.13 13.90 -25.02
C GLN A 184 -20.98 13.27 -24.26
N LEU A 185 -20.09 12.58 -24.95
CA LEU A 185 -18.91 11.98 -24.33
C LEU A 185 -18.00 13.03 -23.73
N ALA A 186 -17.71 14.12 -24.47
CA ALA A 186 -16.88 15.23 -23.98
C ALA A 186 -17.49 15.90 -22.74
N ALA A 187 -18.80 16.14 -22.72
CA ALA A 187 -19.49 16.70 -21.58
C ALA A 187 -19.35 15.82 -20.32
N GLU A 188 -19.45 14.52 -20.47
CA GLU A 188 -19.29 13.58 -19.37
C GLU A 188 -17.80 13.47 -18.90
N CYS A 189 -16.84 13.52 -19.84
CA CYS A 189 -15.41 13.59 -19.51
C CYS A 189 -15.08 14.88 -18.73
N VAL A 190 -15.57 16.02 -19.19
CA VAL A 190 -15.40 17.31 -18.50
C VAL A 190 -16.01 17.27 -17.11
N LYS A 191 -17.18 16.68 -16.94
CA LYS A 191 -17.84 16.55 -15.63
C LYS A 191 -17.03 15.70 -14.66
N ARG A 192 -16.41 14.62 -15.11
CA ARG A 192 -15.65 13.67 -14.26
C ARG A 192 -14.21 14.08 -14.02
N HIS A 193 -13.52 14.57 -15.04
CA HIS A 193 -12.08 14.81 -15.06
C HIS A 193 -11.70 16.27 -15.34
N GLY A 194 -12.68 17.12 -15.69
CA GLY A 194 -12.41 18.48 -16.17
C GLY A 194 -11.63 19.36 -15.20
N ASN A 195 -11.79 19.16 -13.89
CA ASN A 195 -11.05 19.95 -12.91
C ASN A 195 -9.55 19.59 -12.94
N ASP A 196 -9.23 18.31 -12.95
CA ASP A 196 -7.84 17.84 -12.92
C ASP A 196 -7.10 18.21 -14.21
N VAL A 197 -7.78 18.03 -15.35
CA VAL A 197 -7.25 18.41 -16.66
C VAL A 197 -7.03 19.92 -16.73
N LEU A 198 -7.97 20.72 -16.24
CA LEU A 198 -7.85 22.18 -16.22
C LEU A 198 -6.70 22.65 -15.32
N GLU A 199 -6.51 22.05 -14.15
CA GLU A 199 -5.39 22.36 -13.27
C GLU A 199 -4.05 22.04 -13.96
N GLY A 200 -3.95 20.91 -14.68
CA GLY A 200 -2.80 20.57 -15.52
C GLY A 200 -2.51 21.63 -16.59
N GLU A 201 -3.54 22.07 -17.30
CA GLU A 201 -3.40 23.13 -18.31
C GLU A 201 -3.03 24.50 -17.73
N ILE A 202 -3.57 24.86 -16.56
CA ILE A 202 -3.18 26.07 -15.83
C ILE A 202 -1.70 26.01 -15.50
N ASN A 203 -1.23 24.91 -14.91
CA ASN A 203 0.17 24.74 -14.55
C ASN A 203 1.09 24.82 -15.78
N ARG A 204 0.71 24.19 -16.89
CA ARG A 204 1.45 24.24 -18.15
C ARG A 204 1.53 25.68 -18.72
N LYS A 205 0.43 26.43 -18.62
CA LYS A 205 0.39 27.85 -19.01
C LYS A 205 1.36 28.69 -18.17
N LEU A 206 1.35 28.52 -16.83
CA LEU A 206 2.23 29.24 -15.93
C LEU A 206 3.70 28.95 -16.22
N LEU A 207 4.06 27.67 -16.40
CA LEU A 207 5.42 27.27 -16.75
C LEU A 207 5.87 27.82 -18.11
N THR A 208 4.98 27.79 -19.11
CA THR A 208 5.26 28.34 -20.44
C THR A 208 5.53 29.86 -20.36
N GLN A 209 4.73 30.60 -19.61
CA GLN A 209 4.93 32.03 -19.40
C GLN A 209 6.24 32.33 -18.67
N ALA A 210 6.56 31.53 -17.64
CA ALA A 210 7.81 31.68 -16.89
C ALA A 210 9.03 31.39 -17.74
N LEU A 211 9.02 30.34 -18.54
CA LEU A 211 10.09 30.01 -19.49
C LEU A 211 10.30 31.14 -20.49
N ARG A 212 9.21 31.65 -21.09
CA ARG A 212 9.28 32.77 -22.04
C ARG A 212 9.91 34.03 -21.39
N LYS A 213 9.49 34.35 -20.15
CA LYS A 213 10.04 35.48 -19.39
C LYS A 213 11.53 35.29 -19.09
N ALA A 214 11.96 34.06 -18.85
CA ALA A 214 13.36 33.72 -18.60
C ALA A 214 14.21 33.55 -19.90
N GLY A 215 13.60 33.67 -21.09
CA GLY A 215 14.28 33.44 -22.37
C GLY A 215 14.69 31.96 -22.57
N LYS A 216 14.03 31.03 -21.93
CA LYS A 216 14.35 29.58 -21.95
C LYS A 216 13.28 28.80 -22.74
N THR A 217 13.70 27.69 -23.36
CA THR A 217 12.81 26.79 -24.11
C THR A 217 13.08 25.35 -23.74
N VAL A 218 12.06 24.50 -23.82
CA VAL A 218 12.17 23.04 -23.67
C VAL A 218 12.39 22.45 -25.07
N THR A 219 13.42 21.64 -25.23
CA THR A 219 13.74 20.94 -26.48
C THR A 219 13.45 19.44 -26.35
N GLN A 220 13.40 18.72 -27.51
CA GLN A 220 13.27 17.27 -27.48
C GLN A 220 14.42 16.59 -26.74
N ALA A 221 15.64 17.08 -26.89
CA ALA A 221 16.80 16.55 -26.17
C ALA A 221 16.66 16.69 -24.64
N ASP A 222 16.01 17.74 -24.16
CA ASP A 222 15.72 17.91 -22.73
C ASP A 222 14.68 16.88 -22.24
N ILE A 223 13.65 16.62 -23.05
CA ILE A 223 12.63 15.60 -22.79
C ILE A 223 13.28 14.20 -22.72
N ASP A 224 14.09 13.85 -23.72
CA ASP A 224 14.77 12.56 -23.78
C ASP A 224 15.72 12.35 -22.59
N ALA A 225 16.45 13.40 -22.18
CA ALA A 225 17.31 13.38 -21.01
C ALA A 225 16.53 13.18 -19.69
N GLU A 226 15.35 13.81 -19.59
CA GLU A 226 14.48 13.67 -18.43
C GLU A 226 13.89 12.25 -18.32
N ILE A 227 13.41 11.69 -19.44
CA ILE A 227 12.94 10.31 -19.52
C ILE A 227 14.04 9.34 -19.14
N ALA A 228 15.28 9.55 -19.65
CA ALA A 228 16.42 8.70 -19.31
C ALA A 228 16.77 8.78 -17.82
N ARG A 229 16.65 9.96 -17.21
CA ARG A 229 16.87 10.15 -15.78
C ARG A 229 15.81 9.44 -14.94
N ALA A 230 14.53 9.59 -15.32
CA ALA A 230 13.43 8.88 -14.68
C ALA A 230 13.63 7.36 -14.76
N ALA A 231 13.91 6.82 -15.94
CA ALA A 231 14.18 5.40 -16.14
C ALA A 231 15.27 4.88 -15.19
N LYS A 232 16.41 5.59 -15.09
CA LYS A 232 17.50 5.22 -14.17
C LYS A 232 17.07 5.26 -12.70
N SER A 233 16.30 6.27 -12.30
CA SER A 233 15.84 6.43 -10.92
C SER A 233 14.92 5.30 -10.49
N PHE A 234 14.15 4.72 -11.41
CA PHE A 234 13.26 3.57 -11.17
C PHE A 234 13.91 2.21 -11.49
N GLY A 235 15.24 2.18 -11.71
CA GLY A 235 15.99 0.94 -11.90
C GLY A 235 15.92 0.33 -13.31
N PHE A 236 15.37 1.05 -14.29
CA PHE A 236 15.39 0.63 -15.69
C PHE A 236 16.75 0.94 -16.32
N ILE A 237 17.72 0.08 -16.04
CA ILE A 237 19.12 0.23 -16.41
C ILE A 237 19.57 -0.99 -17.22
N ARG A 238 20.19 -0.76 -18.38
CA ARG A 238 20.80 -1.81 -19.22
C ARG A 238 22.11 -2.31 -18.60
N GLY A 239 22.59 -3.44 -19.08
CA GLY A 239 23.84 -4.04 -18.62
C GLY A 239 25.09 -3.15 -18.77
N ASP A 240 25.07 -2.15 -19.66
CA ASP A 240 26.12 -1.15 -19.87
C ASP A 240 25.99 0.10 -18.97
N GLY A 241 24.98 0.13 -18.07
CA GLY A 241 24.71 1.27 -17.20
C GLY A 241 23.91 2.41 -17.83
N SER A 242 23.51 2.29 -19.10
CA SER A 242 22.62 3.24 -19.77
C SER A 242 21.16 3.05 -19.34
N ALA A 243 20.34 4.11 -19.48
CA ALA A 243 18.90 4.00 -19.23
C ALA A 243 18.21 3.10 -20.25
N ASP A 244 17.34 2.21 -19.80
CA ASP A 244 16.43 1.45 -20.66
C ASP A 244 15.12 2.22 -20.88
N ILE A 245 15.18 3.22 -21.76
CA ILE A 245 14.05 4.10 -22.07
C ILE A 245 12.87 3.30 -22.64
N GLN A 246 13.14 2.26 -23.43
CA GLN A 246 12.07 1.47 -24.06
C GLN A 246 11.27 0.69 -23.01
N ALA A 247 11.97 0.00 -22.10
CA ALA A 247 11.32 -0.74 -21.02
C ALA A 247 10.58 0.23 -20.08
N TRP A 248 11.18 1.38 -19.76
CA TRP A 248 10.52 2.42 -18.95
C TRP A 248 9.23 2.93 -19.57
N ASN A 249 9.26 3.36 -20.84
CA ASN A 249 8.08 3.86 -21.53
C ASN A 249 6.97 2.80 -21.62
N ALA A 250 7.31 1.54 -21.86
CA ALA A 250 6.35 0.44 -21.85
C ALA A 250 5.71 0.23 -20.46
N SER A 251 6.50 0.33 -19.38
CA SER A 251 5.98 0.23 -18.00
C SER A 251 5.04 1.39 -17.68
N VAL A 252 5.43 2.63 -17.99
CA VAL A 252 4.60 3.83 -17.75
C VAL A 252 3.24 3.73 -18.46
N VAL A 253 3.24 3.33 -19.73
CA VAL A 253 1.99 3.18 -20.51
C VAL A 253 1.11 2.08 -19.94
N LYS A 254 1.69 0.95 -19.57
CA LYS A 254 0.96 -0.22 -19.07
C LYS A 254 0.43 -0.01 -17.65
N GLU A 255 1.28 0.45 -16.73
CA GLU A 255 0.94 0.59 -15.30
C GLU A 255 0.17 1.88 -15.02
N GLY A 256 0.45 2.94 -15.76
CA GLY A 256 -0.20 4.24 -15.63
C GLY A 256 -1.52 4.37 -16.38
N GLU A 257 -1.95 3.32 -17.14
CA GLU A 257 -3.14 3.38 -18.00
C GLU A 257 -3.21 4.67 -18.84
N THR A 258 -2.04 5.14 -19.31
CA THR A 258 -1.87 6.42 -20.01
C THR A 258 -1.20 6.21 -21.38
N THR A 259 -1.12 7.25 -22.17
CA THR A 259 -0.32 7.24 -23.40
C THR A 259 1.06 7.87 -23.16
N LEU A 260 2.03 7.53 -24.01
CA LEU A 260 3.35 8.16 -23.91
C LEU A 260 3.28 9.69 -24.11
N GLU A 261 2.37 10.15 -24.97
CA GLU A 261 2.13 11.56 -25.23
C GLU A 261 1.65 12.28 -23.96
N LEU A 262 0.62 11.77 -23.29
CA LEU A 262 0.11 12.30 -22.04
C LEU A 262 1.17 12.24 -20.92
N TYR A 263 1.94 11.18 -20.81
CA TYR A 263 3.04 11.10 -19.87
C TYR A 263 4.07 12.21 -20.11
N ILE A 264 4.44 12.44 -21.37
CA ILE A 264 5.36 13.53 -21.72
C ILE A 264 4.74 14.88 -21.35
N GLU A 265 3.48 15.10 -21.70
CA GLU A 265 2.81 16.38 -21.46
C GLU A 265 2.58 16.68 -19.99
N ASP A 266 2.17 15.72 -19.19
CA ASP A 266 1.70 15.93 -17.83
C ASP A 266 2.80 15.75 -16.78
N SER A 267 3.86 15.00 -17.10
CA SER A 267 4.92 14.67 -16.13
C SER A 267 6.29 15.14 -16.59
N VAL A 268 6.72 14.77 -17.81
CA VAL A 268 8.09 15.01 -18.25
C VAL A 268 8.31 16.49 -18.59
N TRP A 269 7.42 17.08 -19.39
CA TRP A 269 7.58 18.47 -19.83
C TRP A 269 7.56 19.46 -18.67
N PRO A 270 6.63 19.37 -17.67
CA PRO A 270 6.66 20.24 -16.50
C PRO A 270 7.93 20.10 -15.66
N SER A 271 8.43 18.87 -15.49
CA SER A 271 9.68 18.61 -14.79
C SER A 271 10.86 19.30 -15.49
N VAL A 272 10.96 19.14 -16.81
CA VAL A 272 12.01 19.83 -17.63
C VAL A 272 11.88 21.34 -17.53
N ALA A 273 10.67 21.86 -17.63
CA ALA A 273 10.40 23.31 -17.53
C ALA A 273 10.91 23.88 -16.20
N LEU A 274 10.52 23.28 -15.09
CA LEU A 274 10.95 23.68 -13.75
C LEU A 274 12.47 23.55 -13.59
N ARG A 275 13.05 22.42 -14.01
CA ARG A 275 14.50 22.19 -13.96
C ARG A 275 15.26 23.28 -14.70
N LYS A 276 14.80 23.70 -15.89
CA LYS A 276 15.39 24.80 -16.64
C LYS A 276 15.25 26.13 -15.92
N LEU A 277 14.10 26.41 -15.31
CA LEU A 277 13.87 27.68 -14.59
C LEU A 277 14.81 27.85 -13.39
N VAL A 278 15.17 26.75 -12.72
CA VAL A 278 16.01 26.79 -11.51
C VAL A 278 17.48 26.47 -11.76
N ALA A 279 17.87 26.07 -12.96
CA ALA A 279 19.23 25.56 -13.27
C ALA A 279 20.35 26.51 -12.80
N ASP A 280 20.15 27.82 -12.98
CA ASP A 280 21.15 28.83 -12.60
C ASP A 280 21.27 29.04 -11.08
N LYS A 281 20.30 28.52 -10.30
CA LYS A 281 20.24 28.61 -8.84
C LYS A 281 20.82 27.36 -8.15
N VAL A 282 20.96 26.25 -8.90
CA VAL A 282 21.47 25.00 -8.35
C VAL A 282 22.98 25.02 -8.28
N SER A 283 23.50 24.97 -7.08
CA SER A 283 24.95 24.83 -6.85
C SER A 283 25.19 23.95 -5.64
N VAL A 284 26.12 23.00 -5.75
CA VAL A 284 26.55 22.14 -4.65
C VAL A 284 27.92 22.62 -4.18
N THR A 285 27.97 23.11 -2.93
CA THR A 285 29.21 23.61 -2.34
C THR A 285 29.97 22.48 -1.64
N GLU A 286 31.27 22.70 -1.36
CA GLU A 286 32.08 21.76 -0.57
C GLU A 286 31.45 21.52 0.83
N ALA A 287 30.86 22.55 1.41
CA ALA A 287 30.16 22.41 2.69
C ALA A 287 28.93 21.47 2.61
N ASP A 288 28.19 21.52 1.48
CA ASP A 288 27.08 20.60 1.24
C ASP A 288 27.60 19.16 1.08
N ILE A 289 28.69 18.99 0.32
CA ILE A 289 29.30 17.67 0.11
C ILE A 289 29.78 17.09 1.45
N GLN A 290 30.43 17.88 2.27
CA GLN A 290 30.90 17.44 3.58
C GLN A 290 29.74 17.07 4.50
N ARG A 291 28.68 17.90 4.54
CA ARG A 291 27.47 17.60 5.31
C ARG A 291 26.77 16.34 4.83
N GLY A 292 26.61 16.17 3.52
CA GLY A 292 26.02 14.99 2.91
C GLY A 292 26.83 13.73 3.21
N TYR A 293 28.15 13.83 3.17
CA TYR A 293 29.05 12.73 3.54
C TYR A 293 28.88 12.35 5.03
N GLU A 294 28.92 13.31 5.93
CA GLU A 294 28.72 13.06 7.35
C GLU A 294 27.34 12.48 7.66
N SER A 295 26.29 12.93 6.96
CA SER A 295 24.93 12.42 7.12
C SER A 295 24.75 10.98 6.65
N LYS A 296 25.32 10.65 5.47
CA LYS A 296 25.10 9.34 4.82
C LYS A 296 26.10 8.29 5.32
N TYR A 297 27.36 8.64 5.48
CA TYR A 297 28.45 7.70 5.74
C TYR A 297 29.17 7.92 7.07
N GLY A 298 28.94 9.05 7.76
CA GLY A 298 29.58 9.38 9.03
C GLY A 298 29.16 8.49 10.19
N PRO A 299 29.84 8.61 11.32
CA PRO A 299 29.47 7.89 12.53
C PRO A 299 28.05 8.29 12.98
N ARG A 300 27.33 7.34 13.54
CA ARG A 300 26.00 7.55 14.11
C ARG A 300 26.05 7.25 15.60
N VAL A 301 25.18 7.91 16.38
CA VAL A 301 25.06 7.66 17.81
C VAL A 301 24.03 6.58 18.04
N GLU A 302 24.43 5.46 18.61
CA GLU A 302 23.51 4.42 19.08
C GLU A 302 22.96 4.83 20.44
N VAL A 303 21.63 4.89 20.54
CA VAL A 303 20.96 5.36 21.74
C VAL A 303 19.75 4.50 22.10
N LEU A 304 19.42 4.47 23.38
CA LEU A 304 18.06 4.23 23.83
C LEU A 304 17.37 5.57 23.99
N ALA A 305 16.13 5.67 23.51
CA ALA A 305 15.31 6.86 23.56
C ALA A 305 14.03 6.63 24.37
N CYS A 306 13.64 7.62 25.17
CA CYS A 306 12.35 7.67 25.83
C CYS A 306 11.68 8.99 25.47
N VAL A 307 10.55 8.93 24.75
CA VAL A 307 9.80 10.10 24.27
C VAL A 307 8.61 10.33 25.18
N LEU A 308 8.47 11.54 25.70
CA LEU A 308 7.53 11.89 26.76
C LEU A 308 6.61 13.03 26.31
N ALA A 309 5.35 12.97 26.74
CA ALA A 309 4.32 13.92 26.28
C ALA A 309 4.42 15.28 26.97
N ASP A 310 4.97 15.33 28.20
CA ASP A 310 5.01 16.56 28.99
C ASP A 310 6.28 16.69 29.81
N GLN A 311 6.59 17.93 30.17
CA GLN A 311 7.82 18.29 30.91
C GLN A 311 7.87 17.69 32.30
N ARG A 312 6.73 17.57 32.99
CA ARG A 312 6.68 17.04 34.39
C ARG A 312 7.04 15.56 34.38
N THR A 313 6.47 14.80 33.47
CA THR A 313 6.79 13.39 33.27
C THR A 313 8.27 13.23 32.86
N ALA A 314 8.76 14.11 31.98
CA ALA A 314 10.17 14.09 31.56
C ALA A 314 11.13 14.33 32.74
N GLN A 315 10.84 15.28 33.60
CA GLN A 315 11.63 15.52 34.83
C GLN A 315 11.62 14.32 35.78
N LYS A 316 10.45 13.69 35.97
CA LYS A 316 10.29 12.48 36.78
C LYS A 316 11.14 11.34 36.25
N VAL A 317 10.99 11.03 34.96
CA VAL A 317 11.69 9.91 34.29
C VAL A 317 13.20 10.18 34.25
N TRP A 318 13.60 11.41 33.94
CA TRP A 318 15.01 11.80 33.97
C TRP A 318 15.66 11.59 35.32
N LYS A 319 14.98 11.99 36.43
CA LYS A 319 15.46 11.77 37.78
C LYS A 319 15.61 10.27 38.08
N MET A 320 14.63 9.46 37.70
CA MET A 320 14.69 8.00 37.87
C MET A 320 15.88 7.39 37.13
N ALA A 321 16.06 7.79 35.84
CA ALA A 321 17.17 7.32 35.02
C ALA A 321 18.54 7.77 35.49
N ARG A 322 18.65 8.98 36.06
CA ARG A 322 19.88 9.50 36.67
C ARG A 322 20.23 8.76 37.96
N ASP A 323 19.22 8.50 38.80
CA ASP A 323 19.43 7.84 40.12
C ASP A 323 19.72 6.33 39.97
N ASN A 324 19.30 5.73 38.86
CA ASN A 324 19.65 4.36 38.46
C ASN A 324 20.20 4.31 37.04
N PRO A 325 21.53 4.38 36.87
CA PRO A 325 22.15 4.48 35.53
C PRO A 325 22.26 3.15 34.76
N ALA A 326 21.64 2.07 35.23
CA ALA A 326 21.67 0.79 34.52
C ALA A 326 20.89 0.85 33.19
N GLU A 327 21.47 0.28 32.15
CA GLU A 327 20.85 0.28 30.82
C GLU A 327 19.46 -0.38 30.80
N HIS A 328 19.35 -1.56 31.40
CA HIS A 328 18.09 -2.29 31.50
C HIS A 328 16.99 -1.52 32.26
N PHE A 329 17.40 -0.62 33.18
CA PHE A 329 16.45 0.23 33.89
C PHE A 329 15.93 1.34 32.99
N PHE A 330 16.80 1.98 32.19
CA PHE A 330 16.37 2.96 31.19
C PHE A 330 15.48 2.33 30.11
N ALA A 331 15.81 1.12 29.67
CA ALA A 331 15.01 0.34 28.74
C ALA A 331 13.56 0.14 29.27
N ARG A 332 13.43 -0.23 30.55
CA ARG A 332 12.12 -0.36 31.21
C ARG A 332 11.38 0.97 31.33
N LEU A 333 12.09 2.06 31.60
CA LEU A 333 11.47 3.39 31.62
C LEU A 333 10.95 3.80 30.26
N ALA A 334 11.63 3.41 29.18
CA ALA A 334 11.14 3.64 27.82
C ALA A 334 9.89 2.79 27.51
N GLU A 335 9.83 1.54 27.95
CA GLU A 335 8.62 0.68 27.84
C GLU A 335 7.43 1.28 28.59
N ASP A 336 7.66 1.76 29.84
CA ASP A 336 6.58 2.21 30.72
C ASP A 336 6.08 3.62 30.41
N TYR A 337 6.95 4.50 29.92
CA TYR A 337 6.66 5.94 29.83
C TYR A 337 6.75 6.53 28.41
N SER A 338 7.38 5.85 27.44
CA SER A 338 7.50 6.43 26.11
C SER A 338 6.14 6.46 25.42
N VAL A 339 5.80 7.62 24.89
CA VAL A 339 4.58 7.82 24.08
C VAL A 339 4.82 7.56 22.58
N GLU A 340 6.06 7.30 22.20
CA GLU A 340 6.40 6.96 20.82
C GLU A 340 6.42 5.42 20.68
N PRO A 341 5.58 4.85 19.77
CA PRO A 341 5.34 3.40 19.72
C PRO A 341 6.58 2.55 19.48
N VAL A 342 7.53 3.02 18.65
CA VAL A 342 8.74 2.25 18.31
C VAL A 342 9.67 2.14 19.51
N SER A 343 9.93 3.27 20.18
CA SER A 343 10.78 3.27 21.37
C SER A 343 10.13 2.53 22.55
N ALA A 344 8.82 2.65 22.71
CA ALA A 344 8.10 1.93 23.77
C ALA A 344 8.17 0.41 23.55
N SER A 345 7.85 -0.08 22.34
CA SER A 345 7.79 -1.53 22.04
C SER A 345 9.16 -2.20 21.96
N ASN A 346 10.22 -1.42 21.70
CA ASN A 346 11.59 -1.92 21.54
C ASN A 346 12.51 -1.58 22.73
N SER A 347 11.96 -1.39 23.94
CA SER A 347 12.75 -1.11 25.14
C SER A 347 13.70 0.09 24.97
N GLY A 348 13.21 1.13 24.31
CA GLY A 348 13.96 2.34 24.01
C GLY A 348 14.85 2.28 22.78
N LYS A 349 15.03 1.13 22.13
CA LYS A 349 15.87 1.00 20.94
C LYS A 349 15.22 1.73 19.75
N VAL A 350 16.00 2.63 19.17
CA VAL A 350 15.63 3.41 17.97
C VAL A 350 16.78 3.33 16.96
N PRO A 351 16.52 3.64 15.67
CA PRO A 351 17.59 3.74 14.69
C PRO A 351 18.69 4.71 15.14
N PRO A 352 19.97 4.40 14.90
CA PRO A 352 21.08 5.26 15.30
C PRO A 352 20.94 6.67 14.75
N ILE A 353 21.15 7.68 15.60
CA ILE A 353 21.01 9.10 15.25
C ILE A 353 22.21 9.50 14.37
N ARG A 354 21.91 10.06 13.21
CA ARG A 354 22.89 10.60 12.25
C ARG A 354 22.90 12.13 12.32
N LYS A 355 23.99 12.74 11.94
CA LYS A 355 24.06 14.19 11.74
C LYS A 355 23.25 14.61 10.49
N TYR A 356 22.74 15.81 10.51
CA TYR A 356 22.01 16.44 9.42
C TYR A 356 20.78 15.65 8.92
N SER A 357 20.05 15.07 9.90
CA SER A 357 18.81 14.32 9.64
C SER A 357 17.54 15.19 9.74
N GLY A 358 17.71 16.49 9.96
CA GLY A 358 16.61 17.45 10.09
C GLY A 358 16.15 17.72 11.53
N GLN A 359 16.86 17.15 12.52
CA GLN A 359 16.57 17.35 13.94
C GLN A 359 17.77 17.96 14.72
N PRO A 360 18.16 19.21 14.41
CA PRO A 360 19.44 19.76 14.84
C PRO A 360 19.62 19.82 16.35
N THR A 361 18.57 20.01 17.12
CA THR A 361 18.64 20.00 18.59
C THR A 361 18.91 18.60 19.13
N LEU A 362 18.16 17.58 18.64
CA LEU A 362 18.35 16.19 19.03
C LEU A 362 19.76 15.68 18.64
N GLU A 363 20.16 15.97 17.42
CA GLU A 363 21.47 15.60 16.89
C GLU A 363 22.60 16.17 17.72
N ARG A 364 22.56 17.49 17.98
CA ARG A 364 23.57 18.18 18.78
C ARG A 364 23.69 17.59 20.19
N GLU A 365 22.58 17.30 20.83
CA GLU A 365 22.61 16.70 22.17
C GLU A 365 23.07 15.24 22.14
N ALA A 366 22.63 14.45 21.15
CA ALA A 366 23.06 13.06 20.99
C ALA A 366 24.58 12.95 20.77
N PHE A 367 25.14 13.78 19.90
CA PHE A 367 26.59 13.75 19.55
C PHE A 367 27.50 14.32 20.66
N LYS A 368 26.96 14.93 21.70
CA LYS A 368 27.73 15.32 22.90
C LYS A 368 27.91 14.18 23.89
N LEU A 369 27.06 13.17 23.85
CA LEU A 369 27.03 12.10 24.84
C LEU A 369 28.21 11.14 24.68
N LYS A 370 28.81 10.76 25.78
CA LYS A 370 29.75 9.63 25.83
C LYS A 370 28.98 8.30 25.99
N PRO A 371 29.57 7.17 25.62
CA PRO A 371 28.97 5.88 25.89
C PRO A 371 28.54 5.73 27.39
N ASN A 372 27.32 5.24 27.58
CA ASN A 372 26.61 5.12 28.85
C ASN A 372 26.15 6.44 29.52
N GLU A 373 26.31 7.58 28.89
CA GLU A 373 25.85 8.87 29.38
C GLU A 373 24.34 9.08 29.09
N LEU A 374 23.66 9.70 30.08
CA LEU A 374 22.27 10.12 29.96
C LEU A 374 22.21 11.59 29.51
N SER A 375 21.39 11.90 28.56
CA SER A 375 21.18 13.28 28.12
C SER A 375 20.45 14.14 29.17
N GLY A 376 20.51 15.44 28.99
CA GLY A 376 19.48 16.32 29.54
C GLY A 376 18.11 16.05 28.91
N ILE A 377 17.09 16.76 29.35
CA ILE A 377 15.75 16.74 28.75
C ILE A 377 15.81 17.56 27.46
N ILE A 378 15.57 16.91 26.31
CA ILE A 378 15.60 17.53 24.99
C ILE A 378 14.16 17.85 24.58
N ALA A 379 13.82 19.13 24.44
CA ALA A 379 12.52 19.55 23.95
C ALA A 379 12.53 19.55 22.41
N THR A 380 11.54 18.89 21.80
CA THR A 380 11.38 18.78 20.34
C THR A 380 9.89 18.92 20.01
N GLY A 381 9.49 20.08 19.49
CA GLY A 381 8.08 20.40 19.29
C GLY A 381 7.29 20.34 20.58
N ASP A 382 6.25 19.52 20.61
CA ASP A 382 5.36 19.28 21.73
C ASP A 382 5.81 18.11 22.65
N LYS A 383 6.98 17.50 22.36
CA LYS A 383 7.50 16.32 23.08
C LYS A 383 8.84 16.59 23.75
N TYR A 384 9.16 15.73 24.70
CA TYR A 384 10.41 15.73 25.45
C TYR A 384 11.10 14.40 25.29
N ILE A 385 12.39 14.42 24.95
CA ILE A 385 13.17 13.22 24.67
C ILE A 385 14.31 13.09 25.68
N LEU A 386 14.49 11.89 26.20
CA LEU A 386 15.66 11.48 26.95
C LEU A 386 16.42 10.46 26.14
N LEU A 387 17.72 10.62 26.07
CA LEU A 387 18.62 9.70 25.37
C LEU A 387 19.61 9.08 26.37
N ARG A 388 19.88 7.80 26.21
CA ARG A 388 21.00 7.13 26.80
C ARG A 388 21.92 6.61 25.73
N CYS A 389 23.13 7.12 25.64
CA CYS A 389 24.11 6.72 24.63
C CYS A 389 24.58 5.30 24.87
N GLN A 390 24.51 4.43 23.86
CA GLN A 390 25.10 3.09 23.90
C GLN A 390 26.50 3.06 23.28
N GLY A 391 26.74 3.95 22.31
CA GLY A 391 28.02 4.03 21.62
C GLY A 391 27.90 4.77 20.30
N TYR A 392 28.87 4.54 19.44
CA TYR A 392 28.97 5.12 18.12
C TYR A 392 29.25 4.03 17.11
N THR A 393 28.55 4.09 15.96
CA THR A 393 28.89 3.20 14.84
C THR A 393 30.20 3.62 14.19
N THR A 394 30.90 2.68 13.58
CA THR A 394 32.00 2.98 12.67
C THR A 394 31.46 3.57 11.37
N PRO A 395 32.16 4.54 10.74
CA PRO A 395 31.79 5.04 9.44
C PRO A 395 31.70 3.91 8.41
N VAL A 396 30.64 3.94 7.58
CA VAL A 396 30.43 2.91 6.54
C VAL A 396 31.46 3.03 5.41
N VAL A 397 31.89 4.27 5.11
CA VAL A 397 32.95 4.59 4.15
C VAL A 397 33.93 5.56 4.81
N SER A 398 35.20 5.21 4.81
CA SER A 398 36.23 5.97 5.51
C SER A 398 36.70 7.22 4.76
N GLU A 399 36.56 7.25 3.43
CA GLU A 399 37.09 8.34 2.60
C GLU A 399 36.02 8.96 1.70
N LEU A 400 35.88 10.28 1.78
CA LEU A 400 34.98 11.07 0.94
C LEU A 400 35.27 10.87 -0.56
N SER A 401 36.55 10.74 -0.94
CA SER A 401 36.98 10.54 -2.33
C SER A 401 36.31 9.37 -3.03
N ALA A 402 36.05 8.28 -2.29
CA ALA A 402 35.44 7.06 -2.82
C ALA A 402 33.96 7.23 -3.23
N VAL A 403 33.25 8.16 -2.59
CA VAL A 403 31.79 8.36 -2.79
C VAL A 403 31.44 9.76 -3.29
N ARG A 404 32.45 10.62 -3.52
CA ARG A 404 32.25 12.04 -3.87
C ARG A 404 31.37 12.24 -5.09
N SER A 405 31.61 11.49 -6.17
CA SER A 405 30.88 11.64 -7.43
C SER A 405 29.38 11.30 -7.25
N GLU A 406 29.11 10.16 -6.58
CA GLU A 406 27.73 9.73 -6.26
C GLU A 406 27.02 10.75 -5.35
N LEU A 407 27.75 11.24 -4.34
CA LEU A 407 27.21 12.20 -3.39
C LEU A 407 26.89 13.55 -4.05
N VAL A 408 27.76 14.07 -4.90
CA VAL A 408 27.52 15.30 -5.66
C VAL A 408 26.27 15.15 -6.54
N GLN A 409 26.14 14.01 -7.22
CA GLN A 409 24.96 13.72 -8.03
C GLN A 409 23.69 13.74 -7.19
N ALA A 410 23.66 12.99 -6.07
CA ALA A 410 22.52 12.92 -5.18
C ALA A 410 22.12 14.29 -4.59
N LEU A 411 23.10 15.07 -4.12
CA LEU A 411 22.87 16.42 -3.60
C LEU A 411 22.40 17.39 -4.68
N THR A 412 22.88 17.23 -5.91
CA THR A 412 22.39 18.02 -7.04
C THR A 412 20.94 17.73 -7.33
N ASP A 413 20.56 16.47 -7.38
CA ASP A 413 19.17 16.08 -7.64
C ASP A 413 18.23 16.49 -6.48
N GLU A 414 18.66 16.39 -5.24
CA GLU A 414 17.94 16.90 -4.07
C GLU A 414 17.70 18.42 -4.15
N LYS A 415 18.75 19.19 -4.49
CA LYS A 415 18.62 20.65 -4.67
C LYS A 415 17.72 21.02 -5.83
N TYR A 416 17.79 20.28 -6.94
CA TYR A 416 16.82 20.47 -8.04
C TYR A 416 15.39 20.24 -7.54
N SER A 417 15.13 19.13 -6.86
CA SER A 417 13.79 18.81 -6.37
C SER A 417 13.23 19.90 -5.45
N MET A 418 14.04 20.37 -4.49
CA MET A 418 13.66 21.44 -3.57
C MET A 418 13.37 22.75 -4.31
N LEU A 419 14.30 23.24 -5.13
CA LEU A 419 14.15 24.49 -5.84
C LEU A 419 13.05 24.47 -6.90
N MET A 420 12.79 23.32 -7.52
CA MET A 420 11.67 23.15 -8.45
C MET A 420 10.33 23.28 -7.71
N GLY A 421 10.21 22.69 -6.52
CA GLY A 421 9.02 22.86 -5.67
C GLY A 421 8.80 24.32 -5.28
N GLU A 422 9.82 24.96 -4.74
CA GLU A 422 9.76 26.39 -4.34
C GLU A 422 9.41 27.32 -5.52
N GLU A 423 9.97 27.06 -6.69
CA GLU A 423 9.70 27.87 -7.89
C GLU A 423 8.28 27.64 -8.40
N PHE A 424 7.79 26.40 -8.34
CA PHE A 424 6.40 26.10 -8.72
C PHE A 424 5.39 26.77 -7.78
N ASP A 425 5.60 26.69 -6.47
CA ASP A 425 4.74 27.34 -5.48
C ASP A 425 4.75 28.87 -5.67
N ARG A 426 5.94 29.44 -5.87
CA ARG A 426 6.10 30.88 -6.16
C ARG A 426 5.35 31.30 -7.43
N LEU A 427 5.39 30.49 -8.49
CA LEU A 427 4.67 30.78 -9.73
C LEU A 427 3.16 30.75 -9.52
N ARG A 428 2.65 29.79 -8.76
CA ARG A 428 1.22 29.67 -8.44
C ARG A 428 0.73 30.82 -7.55
N GLU A 429 1.48 31.15 -6.50
CA GLU A 429 1.13 32.24 -5.57
C GLU A 429 1.15 33.61 -6.21
N SER A 430 2.06 33.85 -7.17
CA SER A 430 2.18 35.12 -7.87
C SER A 430 1.27 35.28 -9.08
N ALA A 431 0.55 34.22 -9.45
CA ALA A 431 -0.31 34.22 -10.62
C ALA A 431 -1.73 34.71 -10.29
N ASP A 432 -2.29 35.46 -11.22
CA ASP A 432 -3.72 35.80 -11.23
C ASP A 432 -4.46 34.67 -11.99
N ILE A 433 -5.21 33.84 -11.25
CA ILE A 433 -5.88 32.64 -11.79
C ILE A 433 -7.37 32.70 -11.52
N ASP A 434 -8.15 32.99 -12.56
CA ASP A 434 -9.59 32.90 -12.54
C ASP A 434 -10.04 31.47 -12.99
N ASN A 435 -10.35 30.60 -12.02
CA ASN A 435 -10.88 29.27 -12.30
C ASN A 435 -12.42 29.28 -12.25
N PHE A 436 -13.07 29.44 -13.40
CA PHE A 436 -14.53 29.45 -13.52
C PHE A 436 -15.15 28.06 -13.36
N PHE A 437 -14.42 26.98 -13.62
CA PHE A 437 -14.91 25.61 -13.51
C PHE A 437 -15.18 25.23 -12.04
N ALA A 438 -14.29 25.56 -11.12
CA ALA A 438 -14.47 25.34 -9.70
C ALA A 438 -15.67 26.10 -9.11
N THR A 439 -15.97 27.29 -9.65
CA THR A 439 -17.10 28.11 -9.24
C THR A 439 -18.44 27.49 -9.67
N VAL A 440 -18.52 26.94 -10.87
CA VAL A 440 -19.70 26.25 -11.41
C VAL A 440 -20.02 24.99 -10.63
N GLN A 441 -19.01 24.18 -10.26
CA GLN A 441 -19.22 23.00 -9.44
C GLN A 441 -19.71 23.32 -8.03
N LYS A 442 -19.19 24.37 -7.38
CA LYS A 442 -19.66 24.85 -6.08
C LYS A 442 -21.10 25.37 -6.14
N ALA A 443 -21.50 25.99 -7.23
CA ALA A 443 -22.87 26.43 -7.46
C ALA A 443 -23.84 25.27 -7.72
N ALA A 444 -23.41 24.28 -8.49
CA ALA A 444 -24.20 23.06 -8.76
C ALA A 444 -24.40 22.20 -7.50
N ALA A 445 -23.39 22.10 -6.65
CA ALA A 445 -23.48 21.37 -5.37
C ALA A 445 -24.40 22.06 -4.34
N LYS A 446 -24.69 23.36 -4.49
CA LYS A 446 -25.60 24.14 -3.65
C LYS A 446 -27.04 24.18 -4.18
N ALA A 447 -27.29 23.68 -5.39
CA ALA A 447 -28.64 23.59 -5.94
C ALA A 447 -29.42 22.49 -5.19
N PRO A 448 -30.63 22.75 -4.68
CA PRO A 448 -31.43 21.74 -4.03
C PRO A 448 -31.74 20.62 -5.01
N VAL A 449 -31.50 19.39 -4.59
CA VAL A 449 -31.93 18.19 -5.31
C VAL A 449 -33.45 18.22 -5.33
N LEU A 450 -34.04 18.70 -6.42
CA LEU A 450 -35.46 18.53 -6.66
C LEU A 450 -35.72 17.03 -6.79
N ALA A 451 -36.37 16.50 -5.75
CA ALA A 451 -36.87 15.14 -5.74
C ALA A 451 -37.73 14.89 -6.98
N ARG A 452 -37.38 13.88 -7.74
CA ARG A 452 -38.25 13.24 -8.73
C ARG A 452 -38.57 11.83 -8.27
#